data_3178eabc95cb3397a43af38f44cf233a
#
_entry.id   3178eabc95cb3397a43af38f44cf233a
#
_cell.length_a   1.000
_cell.length_b   1.000
_cell.length_c   1.000
_cell.angle_alpha   90.00
_cell.angle_beta   90.00
_cell.angle_gamma   90.00
#
_symmetry.space_group_name_H-M   'P 1'
#
loop_
_entity.id
_entity.type
_entity.pdbx_description
1 polymer ?
#
loop_
_entity_poly.entity_id
_entity_poly.type
_entity_poly.pdbx_seq_one_letter_code
_entity_poly.pdbx_strand_id
1 'polypeptide(L)'
;MDKNTPSGISELITRLRHDRTLTDPEFAALIEYKDELPALTAAADEVRRSVYGDAVFLRGLIEFTNICKNDCYYCGIRCGNKKVERYRLSCEDILSCCDTGYALGYRTFVLQGGEDPYFSTDRLCRILDRIRSKYPDCMITLSVGERSKADYKAFFDAGAGRYLLRHETATDAHYAKLHQESMSLANRKSCLFALKEIGSQVGAGFMVGSPYQTTENLVADLRFLMELDPDMIGIGPFIHHADTPFAAFPDGTLFTTLRLLSILRLCFPHVLLPATTALGTIHPSGRELGLKAGANVVMPNLSPVKTRKLYALYDNKICMGDEAAECRACLERRVASAGYKIVTDVGNVRRT
;
A
#
# COMPACT_ATOMS: atom_id res chain seq x y z
N MET A 1 26.80 -8.37 -13.48
CA MET A 1 26.54 -7.00 -13.96
C MET A 1 26.01 -7.12 -15.37
N ASP A 2 24.85 -6.59 -15.63
CA ASP A 2 24.23 -6.59 -16.95
C ASP A 2 25.05 -5.67 -17.88
N LYS A 3 25.58 -6.22 -18.99
CA LYS A 3 26.48 -5.50 -19.91
C LYS A 3 25.80 -4.33 -20.65
N ASN A 4 24.48 -4.20 -20.51
CA ASN A 4 23.69 -3.17 -21.19
C ASN A 4 23.37 -1.93 -20.33
N THR A 5 23.70 -1.93 -19.04
CA THR A 5 23.45 -0.75 -18.18
C THR A 5 24.61 0.24 -18.32
N PRO A 6 24.37 1.52 -18.67
CA PRO A 6 25.42 2.54 -18.72
C PRO A 6 26.22 2.61 -17.41
N SER A 7 27.52 2.84 -17.48
CA SER A 7 28.42 2.83 -16.31
C SER A 7 27.95 3.76 -15.20
N GLY A 8 27.44 4.95 -15.52
CA GLY A 8 26.91 5.90 -14.54
C GLY A 8 25.68 5.38 -13.79
N ILE A 9 24.73 4.70 -14.46
CA ILE A 9 23.54 4.11 -13.80
C ILE A 9 23.93 2.93 -12.92
N SER A 10 24.87 2.08 -13.37
CA SER A 10 25.38 0.96 -12.55
C SER A 10 26.06 1.44 -11.27
N GLU A 11 26.78 2.55 -11.33
CA GLU A 11 27.41 3.19 -10.17
C GLU A 11 26.35 3.74 -9.20
N LEU A 12 25.29 4.41 -9.71
CA LEU A 12 24.19 4.88 -8.86
C LEU A 12 23.48 3.73 -8.14
N ILE A 13 23.25 2.61 -8.81
CA ILE A 13 22.64 1.41 -8.19
C ILE A 13 23.55 0.88 -7.07
N THR A 14 24.85 0.80 -7.31
CA THR A 14 25.84 0.32 -6.33
C THR A 14 25.88 1.24 -5.11
N ARG A 15 25.94 2.56 -5.32
CA ARG A 15 25.93 3.56 -4.26
C ARG A 15 24.62 3.51 -3.46
N LEU A 16 23.46 3.46 -4.15
CA LEU A 16 22.18 3.39 -3.48
C LEU A 16 22.05 2.12 -2.60
N ARG A 17 22.60 1.00 -3.09
CA ARG A 17 22.66 -0.24 -2.31
C ARG A 17 23.51 -0.13 -1.05
N HIS A 18 24.61 0.62 -1.11
CA HIS A 18 25.57 0.80 0.00
C HIS A 18 25.12 1.92 0.96
N ASP A 19 24.86 3.11 0.44
CA ASP A 19 24.64 4.34 1.19
C ASP A 19 23.18 4.54 1.61
N ARG A 20 22.25 3.76 1.02
CA ARG A 20 20.80 3.85 1.23
C ARG A 20 20.16 5.17 0.80
N THR A 21 20.92 6.02 0.15
CA THR A 21 20.47 7.32 -0.36
C THR A 21 21.30 7.76 -1.56
N LEU A 22 20.78 8.71 -2.32
CA LEU A 22 21.42 9.43 -3.42
C LEU A 22 21.12 10.92 -3.28
N THR A 23 21.82 11.77 -4.03
CA THR A 23 21.43 13.18 -4.20
C THR A 23 20.12 13.28 -5.00
N ASP A 24 19.43 14.43 -4.92
CA ASP A 24 18.17 14.63 -5.68
C ASP A 24 18.35 14.47 -7.20
N PRO A 25 19.38 15.06 -7.83
CA PRO A 25 19.64 14.84 -9.26
C PRO A 25 19.92 13.38 -9.61
N GLU A 26 20.59 12.63 -8.74
CA GLU A 26 20.87 11.21 -8.97
C GLU A 26 19.62 10.34 -8.84
N PHE A 27 18.73 10.63 -7.87
CA PHE A 27 17.41 9.99 -7.81
C PHE A 27 16.61 10.31 -9.06
N ALA A 28 16.59 11.57 -9.50
CA ALA A 28 15.89 11.98 -10.73
C ALA A 28 16.42 11.20 -11.94
N ALA A 29 17.73 11.13 -12.12
CA ALA A 29 18.36 10.38 -13.21
C ALA A 29 17.98 8.89 -13.20
N LEU A 30 17.92 8.27 -12.01
CA LEU A 30 17.54 6.87 -11.87
C LEU A 30 16.03 6.66 -12.12
N ILE A 31 15.17 7.60 -11.73
CA ILE A 31 13.71 7.56 -11.96
C ILE A 31 13.39 7.76 -13.45
N GLU A 32 14.05 8.69 -14.12
CA GLU A 32 13.80 9.08 -15.51
C GLU A 32 14.43 8.16 -16.56
N TYR A 33 15.31 7.26 -16.12
CA TYR A 33 15.96 6.34 -17.06
C TYR A 33 14.90 5.55 -17.85
N LYS A 34 14.98 5.56 -19.17
CA LYS A 34 13.88 5.10 -20.04
C LYS A 34 13.83 3.59 -20.21
N ASP A 35 14.98 2.93 -20.17
CA ASP A 35 15.05 1.49 -20.40
C ASP A 35 14.78 0.69 -19.14
N GLU A 36 14.55 -0.60 -19.29
CA GLU A 36 14.46 -1.54 -18.18
C GLU A 36 15.76 -1.54 -17.39
N LEU A 37 15.66 -1.70 -16.07
CA LEU A 37 16.80 -1.78 -15.17
C LEU A 37 16.87 -3.15 -14.46
N PRO A 38 17.19 -4.25 -15.18
CA PRO A 38 17.30 -5.58 -14.55
C PRO A 38 18.31 -5.58 -13.40
N ALA A 39 19.41 -4.83 -13.52
CA ALA A 39 20.41 -4.70 -12.45
C ALA A 39 19.84 -4.06 -11.18
N LEU A 40 18.98 -3.06 -11.31
CA LEU A 40 18.30 -2.43 -10.16
C LEU A 40 17.33 -3.41 -9.48
N THR A 41 16.55 -4.12 -10.29
CA THR A 41 15.61 -5.14 -9.79
C THR A 41 16.34 -6.28 -9.10
N ALA A 42 17.44 -6.77 -9.67
CA ALA A 42 18.26 -7.82 -9.07
C ALA A 42 18.87 -7.36 -7.74
N ALA A 43 19.44 -6.16 -7.68
CA ALA A 43 19.98 -5.59 -6.45
C ALA A 43 18.91 -5.45 -5.35
N ALA A 44 17.69 -5.04 -5.73
CA ALA A 44 16.56 -4.93 -4.81
C ALA A 44 16.11 -6.31 -4.28
N ASP A 45 16.05 -7.34 -5.14
CA ASP A 45 15.71 -8.70 -4.70
C ASP A 45 16.78 -9.30 -3.78
N GLU A 46 18.06 -9.07 -4.06
CA GLU A 46 19.15 -9.50 -3.17
C GLU A 46 19.02 -8.84 -1.77
N VAL A 47 18.76 -7.54 -1.70
CA VAL A 47 18.56 -6.83 -0.43
C VAL A 47 17.30 -7.36 0.27
N ARG A 48 16.21 -7.58 -0.45
CA ARG A 48 14.98 -8.16 0.10
C ARG A 48 15.24 -9.55 0.67
N ARG A 49 15.95 -10.41 -0.07
CA ARG A 49 16.29 -11.79 0.37
C ARG A 49 17.24 -11.80 1.57
N SER A 50 18.17 -10.87 1.67
CA SER A 50 19.07 -10.80 2.83
C SER A 50 18.34 -10.56 4.15
N VAL A 51 17.17 -9.89 4.12
CA VAL A 51 16.36 -9.58 5.31
C VAL A 51 15.24 -10.58 5.53
N TYR A 52 14.53 -10.96 4.46
CA TYR A 52 13.27 -11.71 4.54
C TYR A 52 13.34 -13.12 3.95
N GLY A 53 14.47 -13.51 3.36
CA GLY A 53 14.59 -14.79 2.65
C GLY A 53 13.59 -14.86 1.49
N ASP A 54 12.89 -15.97 1.36
CA ASP A 54 11.85 -16.18 0.34
C ASP A 54 10.46 -15.78 0.82
N ALA A 55 10.31 -15.31 2.06
CA ALA A 55 9.02 -15.10 2.68
C ALA A 55 8.22 -14.00 2.00
N VAL A 56 6.94 -14.27 1.70
CA VAL A 56 5.92 -13.31 1.31
C VAL A 56 4.80 -13.35 2.36
N PHE A 57 4.50 -12.21 2.94
CA PHE A 57 3.49 -12.07 3.97
C PHE A 57 2.11 -11.81 3.38
N LEU A 58 1.11 -12.50 3.92
CA LEU A 58 -0.29 -12.27 3.58
C LEU A 58 -0.93 -11.27 4.55
N ARG A 59 -1.67 -10.32 3.99
CA ARG A 59 -2.54 -9.44 4.76
C ARG A 59 -3.96 -9.54 4.22
N GLY A 60 -4.87 -10.07 5.02
CA GLY A 60 -6.27 -10.21 4.66
C GLY A 60 -6.96 -8.85 4.65
N LEU A 61 -7.30 -8.36 3.47
CA LEU A 61 -7.94 -7.06 3.28
C LEU A 61 -9.45 -7.20 3.47
N ILE A 62 -10.02 -6.40 4.36
CA ILE A 62 -11.46 -6.30 4.62
C ILE A 62 -11.88 -4.86 4.33
N GLU A 63 -12.50 -4.65 3.18
CA GLU A 63 -13.05 -3.37 2.74
C GLU A 63 -14.45 -3.23 3.35
N PHE A 64 -14.54 -2.62 4.55
CA PHE A 64 -15.76 -2.70 5.38
C PHE A 64 -16.76 -1.55 5.14
N THR A 65 -16.37 -0.48 4.45
CA THR A 65 -17.27 0.59 4.01
C THR A 65 -16.69 1.33 2.81
N ASN A 66 -17.54 1.65 1.83
CA ASN A 66 -17.19 2.52 0.72
C ASN A 66 -17.74 3.94 0.86
N ILE A 67 -18.27 4.30 2.03
CA ILE A 67 -18.71 5.65 2.32
C ILE A 67 -17.49 6.47 2.75
N CYS A 68 -17.31 7.63 2.11
CA CYS A 68 -16.22 8.55 2.43
C CYS A 68 -16.74 9.99 2.48
N LYS A 69 -16.29 10.75 3.48
CA LYS A 69 -16.61 12.20 3.56
C LYS A 69 -15.76 13.05 2.59
N ASN A 70 -14.61 12.51 2.15
CA ASN A 70 -13.65 13.22 1.30
C ASN A 70 -13.99 13.09 -0.18
N ASP A 71 -13.54 14.09 -0.96
CA ASP A 71 -13.78 14.21 -2.38
C ASP A 71 -12.47 14.17 -3.19
N CYS A 72 -11.54 13.27 -2.85
CA CYS A 72 -10.28 13.10 -3.57
C CYS A 72 -10.53 12.85 -5.06
N TYR A 73 -9.89 13.63 -5.94
CA TYR A 73 -10.22 13.70 -7.37
C TYR A 73 -9.88 12.44 -8.17
N TYR A 74 -9.12 11.54 -7.60
CA TYR A 74 -8.71 10.26 -8.21
C TYR A 74 -9.53 9.06 -7.72
N CYS A 75 -10.36 9.19 -6.70
CA CYS A 75 -10.91 8.05 -5.97
C CYS A 75 -12.35 7.74 -6.39
N GLY A 76 -12.61 6.51 -6.84
CA GLY A 76 -13.95 6.09 -7.25
C GLY A 76 -15.01 6.12 -6.15
N ILE A 77 -14.61 5.99 -4.86
CA ILE A 77 -15.54 6.06 -3.72
C ILE A 77 -15.66 7.47 -3.11
N ARG A 78 -15.15 8.50 -3.76
CA ARG A 78 -15.27 9.90 -3.33
C ARG A 78 -16.72 10.30 -3.04
N CYS A 79 -16.97 11.24 -2.13
CA CYS A 79 -18.33 11.65 -1.77
C CYS A 79 -19.09 12.30 -2.94
N GLY A 80 -18.37 12.94 -3.88
CA GLY A 80 -18.92 13.52 -5.10
C GLY A 80 -19.40 12.49 -6.12
N ASN A 81 -18.95 11.24 -6.06
CA ASN A 81 -19.44 10.19 -6.95
C ASN A 81 -20.81 9.68 -6.45
N LYS A 82 -21.89 10.10 -7.12
CA LYS A 82 -23.27 9.73 -6.79
C LYS A 82 -23.76 8.44 -7.46
N LYS A 83 -22.94 7.82 -8.33
CA LYS A 83 -23.31 6.58 -9.03
C LYS A 83 -22.93 5.32 -8.23
N VAL A 84 -22.13 5.47 -7.18
CA VAL A 84 -21.67 4.34 -6.35
C VAL A 84 -22.78 3.92 -5.38
N GLU A 85 -23.17 2.66 -5.45
CA GLU A 85 -23.97 2.02 -4.42
C GLU A 85 -23.15 1.93 -3.12
N ARG A 86 -23.67 2.54 -2.03
CA ARG A 86 -22.95 2.65 -0.76
C ARG A 86 -23.31 1.51 0.18
N TYR A 87 -22.31 1.00 0.89
CA TYR A 87 -22.50 -0.07 1.87
C TYR A 87 -21.66 0.14 3.13
N ARG A 88 -22.03 -0.56 4.17
CA ARG A 88 -21.27 -0.80 5.40
C ARG A 88 -21.40 -2.26 5.78
N LEU A 89 -20.31 -2.90 6.14
CA LEU A 89 -20.36 -4.22 6.78
C LEU A 89 -20.73 -4.06 8.25
N SER A 90 -21.49 -4.99 8.77
CA SER A 90 -21.73 -5.11 10.21
C SER A 90 -20.48 -5.62 10.93
N CYS A 91 -20.44 -5.52 12.23
CA CYS A 91 -19.37 -6.10 13.04
C CYS A 91 -19.29 -7.63 12.83
N GLU A 92 -20.42 -8.29 12.71
CA GLU A 92 -20.55 -9.73 12.46
C GLU A 92 -19.99 -10.10 11.09
N ASP A 93 -20.26 -9.31 10.04
CA ASP A 93 -19.69 -9.52 8.70
C ASP A 93 -18.15 -9.39 8.75
N ILE A 94 -17.62 -8.39 9.46
CA ILE A 94 -16.18 -8.18 9.61
C ILE A 94 -15.55 -9.38 10.33
N LEU A 95 -16.15 -9.85 11.40
CA LEU A 95 -15.66 -11.03 12.14
C LEU A 95 -15.72 -12.31 11.29
N SER A 96 -16.77 -12.50 10.50
CA SER A 96 -16.87 -13.62 9.56
C SER A 96 -15.76 -13.59 8.51
N CYS A 97 -15.38 -12.41 8.03
CA CYS A 97 -14.21 -12.25 7.14
C CYS A 97 -12.90 -12.64 7.86
N CYS A 98 -12.76 -12.27 9.14
CA CYS A 98 -11.62 -12.68 9.95
C CYS A 98 -11.60 -14.19 10.18
N ASP A 99 -12.76 -14.83 10.44
CA ASP A 99 -12.90 -16.29 10.61
C ASP A 99 -12.38 -17.02 9.36
N THR A 100 -12.87 -16.61 8.19
CA THR A 100 -12.44 -17.15 6.91
C THR A 100 -10.92 -16.95 6.69
N GLY A 101 -10.43 -15.76 6.95
CA GLY A 101 -9.01 -15.45 6.81
C GLY A 101 -8.13 -16.27 7.75
N TYR A 102 -8.50 -16.38 9.02
CA TYR A 102 -7.75 -17.15 10.01
C TYR A 102 -7.65 -18.64 9.63
N ALA A 103 -8.77 -19.23 9.21
CA ALA A 103 -8.82 -20.62 8.74
C ALA A 103 -7.91 -20.85 7.50
N LEU A 104 -7.76 -19.85 6.64
CA LEU A 104 -6.87 -19.87 5.47
C LEU A 104 -5.41 -19.51 5.80
N GLY A 105 -5.04 -19.38 7.08
CA GLY A 105 -3.67 -19.14 7.51
C GLY A 105 -3.23 -17.66 7.52
N TYR A 106 -4.16 -16.71 7.39
CA TYR A 106 -3.83 -15.29 7.57
C TYR A 106 -3.58 -14.99 9.06
N ARG A 107 -2.59 -14.15 9.33
CA ARG A 107 -2.25 -13.66 10.68
C ARG A 107 -2.19 -12.14 10.75
N THR A 108 -2.66 -11.48 9.71
CA THR A 108 -2.87 -10.02 9.68
C THR A 108 -4.20 -9.72 8.98
N PHE A 109 -5.03 -8.91 9.63
CA PHE A 109 -6.24 -8.34 9.04
C PHE A 109 -6.05 -6.85 8.81
N VAL A 110 -6.43 -6.37 7.63
CA VAL A 110 -6.41 -4.95 7.26
C VAL A 110 -7.84 -4.48 7.13
N LEU A 111 -8.32 -3.68 8.07
CA LEU A 111 -9.62 -3.04 7.99
C LEU A 111 -9.47 -1.74 7.22
N GLN A 112 -9.97 -1.72 6.00
CA GLN A 112 -9.89 -0.57 5.09
C GLN A 112 -11.28 -0.04 4.77
N GLY A 113 -11.41 1.28 4.75
CA GLY A 113 -12.66 1.95 4.37
C GLY A 113 -12.43 3.38 3.91
N GLY A 114 -13.46 4.01 3.38
CA GLY A 114 -13.50 5.46 3.28
C GLY A 114 -13.51 6.11 4.68
N GLU A 115 -13.27 7.40 4.76
CA GLU A 115 -13.45 8.16 6.00
C GLU A 115 -14.95 8.33 6.29
N ASP A 116 -15.54 7.28 6.84
CA ASP A 116 -16.96 7.18 7.14
C ASP A 116 -17.23 7.63 8.59
N PRO A 117 -17.99 8.73 8.83
CA PRO A 117 -18.30 9.21 10.17
C PRO A 117 -19.13 8.24 11.04
N TYR A 118 -19.82 7.28 10.40
CA TYR A 118 -20.55 6.24 11.13
C TYR A 118 -19.61 5.38 11.99
N PHE A 119 -18.42 5.10 11.50
CA PHE A 119 -17.40 4.37 12.25
C PHE A 119 -16.65 5.33 13.18
N SER A 120 -17.33 5.76 14.25
CA SER A 120 -16.74 6.55 15.33
C SER A 120 -15.61 5.76 16.00
N THR A 121 -14.80 6.45 16.80
CA THR A 121 -13.70 5.87 17.59
C THR A 121 -14.19 4.71 18.45
N ASP A 122 -15.28 4.90 19.20
CA ASP A 122 -15.86 3.85 20.05
C ASP A 122 -16.33 2.63 19.26
N ARG A 123 -16.91 2.84 18.07
CA ARG A 123 -17.34 1.71 17.23
C ARG A 123 -16.17 0.91 16.70
N LEU A 124 -15.14 1.59 16.24
CA LEU A 124 -13.92 0.92 15.77
C LEU A 124 -13.23 0.19 16.92
N CYS A 125 -13.09 0.81 18.09
CA CYS A 125 -12.50 0.16 19.27
C CYS A 125 -13.26 -1.12 19.65
N ARG A 126 -14.61 -1.10 19.67
CA ARG A 126 -15.39 -2.31 19.93
C ARG A 126 -15.16 -3.42 18.90
N ILE A 127 -15.00 -3.08 17.62
CA ILE A 127 -14.67 -4.06 16.56
C ILE A 127 -13.27 -4.64 16.80
N LEU A 128 -12.29 -3.77 17.08
CA LEU A 128 -10.90 -4.16 17.35
C LEU A 128 -10.80 -5.10 18.55
N ASP A 129 -11.45 -4.76 19.66
CA ASP A 129 -11.49 -5.58 20.88
C ASP A 129 -12.07 -6.98 20.60
N ARG A 130 -13.14 -7.06 19.81
CA ARG A 130 -13.74 -8.36 19.41
C ARG A 130 -12.79 -9.19 18.54
N ILE A 131 -12.11 -8.57 17.57
CA ILE A 131 -11.14 -9.27 16.73
C ILE A 131 -9.95 -9.74 17.58
N ARG A 132 -9.39 -8.86 18.43
CA ARG A 132 -8.26 -9.17 19.29
C ARG A 132 -8.58 -10.29 20.30
N SER A 133 -9.75 -10.25 20.89
CA SER A 133 -10.21 -11.29 21.83
C SER A 133 -10.33 -12.66 21.17
N LYS A 134 -10.75 -12.69 19.90
CA LYS A 134 -10.94 -13.93 19.15
C LYS A 134 -9.64 -14.45 18.52
N TYR A 135 -8.76 -13.54 18.09
CA TYR A 135 -7.50 -13.83 17.37
C TYR A 135 -6.31 -13.08 18.00
N PRO A 136 -5.88 -13.47 19.21
CA PRO A 136 -4.82 -12.77 19.94
C PRO A 136 -3.44 -12.87 19.27
N ASP A 137 -3.26 -13.88 18.40
CA ASP A 137 -2.05 -14.12 17.60
C ASP A 137 -2.06 -13.38 16.24
N CYS A 138 -3.10 -12.59 15.96
CA CYS A 138 -3.20 -11.81 14.74
C CYS A 138 -2.85 -10.33 14.96
N MET A 139 -2.29 -9.72 13.93
CA MET A 139 -2.08 -8.28 13.86
C MET A 139 -3.26 -7.61 13.16
N ILE A 140 -3.72 -6.49 13.70
CA ILE A 140 -4.76 -5.66 13.07
C ILE A 140 -4.11 -4.39 12.52
N THR A 141 -4.40 -4.09 11.26
CA THR A 141 -4.02 -2.86 10.58
C THR A 141 -5.28 -2.05 10.28
N LEU A 142 -5.32 -0.78 10.66
CA LEU A 142 -6.35 0.15 10.22
C LEU A 142 -5.90 0.97 9.01
N SER A 143 -6.83 1.25 8.10
CA SER A 143 -6.67 2.16 6.97
C SER A 143 -7.98 2.92 6.76
N VAL A 144 -8.25 3.90 7.64
CA VAL A 144 -9.52 4.63 7.73
C VAL A 144 -9.33 6.15 7.69
N GLY A 145 -8.26 6.60 7.04
CA GLY A 145 -7.96 7.99 6.78
C GLY A 145 -7.44 8.77 7.98
N GLU A 146 -7.68 10.09 7.97
CA GLU A 146 -7.19 11.01 8.98
C GLU A 146 -8.07 11.02 10.22
N ARG A 147 -7.44 10.95 11.40
CA ARG A 147 -8.08 10.99 12.71
C ARG A 147 -7.26 11.87 13.65
N SER A 148 -7.81 12.21 14.80
CA SER A 148 -7.05 12.90 15.84
C SER A 148 -5.99 11.97 16.46
N LYS A 149 -4.96 12.56 17.07
CA LYS A 149 -3.94 11.78 17.82
C LYS A 149 -4.58 10.95 18.94
N ALA A 150 -5.63 11.48 19.60
CA ALA A 150 -6.38 10.76 20.62
C ALA A 150 -7.09 9.53 20.06
N ASP A 151 -7.70 9.65 18.86
CA ASP A 151 -8.35 8.53 18.20
C ASP A 151 -7.32 7.45 17.82
N TYR A 152 -6.17 7.85 17.25
CA TYR A 152 -5.09 6.91 16.94
C TYR A 152 -4.60 6.15 18.17
N LYS A 153 -4.45 6.87 19.31
CA LYS A 153 -4.07 6.25 20.58
C LYS A 153 -5.12 5.24 21.05
N ALA A 154 -6.41 5.59 20.97
CA ALA A 154 -7.49 4.69 21.31
C ALA A 154 -7.51 3.43 20.44
N PHE A 155 -7.28 3.57 19.12
CA PHE A 155 -7.19 2.42 18.21
C PHE A 155 -5.99 1.52 18.52
N PHE A 156 -4.85 2.12 18.84
CA PHE A 156 -3.64 1.39 19.22
C PHE A 156 -3.87 0.58 20.51
N ASP A 157 -4.46 1.20 21.53
CA ASP A 157 -4.79 0.55 22.81
C ASP A 157 -5.81 -0.57 22.65
N ALA A 158 -6.79 -0.40 21.75
CA ALA A 158 -7.76 -1.43 21.38
C ALA A 158 -7.18 -2.57 20.52
N GLY A 159 -5.90 -2.48 20.10
CA GLY A 159 -5.16 -3.54 19.44
C GLY A 159 -4.86 -3.37 17.96
N ALA A 160 -5.13 -2.20 17.37
CA ALA A 160 -4.67 -1.87 16.02
C ALA A 160 -3.17 -1.49 16.06
N GLY A 161 -2.29 -2.50 16.10
CA GLY A 161 -0.84 -2.29 16.18
C GLY A 161 -0.22 -1.66 14.93
N ARG A 162 -0.98 -1.56 13.81
CA ARG A 162 -0.53 -0.94 12.56
C ARG A 162 -1.57 0.03 12.03
N TYR A 163 -1.07 1.07 11.35
CA TYR A 163 -1.93 2.01 10.64
C TYR A 163 -1.35 2.35 9.26
N LEU A 164 -2.17 2.25 8.22
CA LEU A 164 -1.80 2.63 6.86
C LEU A 164 -2.49 3.94 6.48
N LEU A 165 -1.69 4.98 6.25
CA LEU A 165 -2.14 6.28 5.77
C LEU A 165 -1.19 6.77 4.66
N ARG A 166 -1.58 6.61 3.41
CA ARG A 166 -0.76 7.09 2.30
C ARG A 166 -0.77 8.61 2.28
N HIS A 167 0.41 9.21 2.10
CA HIS A 167 0.54 10.67 1.94
C HIS A 167 0.17 11.14 0.54
N GLU A 168 0.15 10.23 -0.43
CA GLU A 168 -0.19 10.37 -1.85
C GLU A 168 0.79 11.21 -2.67
N THR A 169 1.35 12.25 -2.12
CA THR A 169 2.49 13.05 -2.59
C THR A 169 3.02 13.91 -1.46
N ALA A 170 4.31 14.22 -1.47
CA ALA A 170 4.97 14.99 -0.41
C ALA A 170 5.10 16.49 -0.72
N THR A 171 4.54 16.98 -1.84
CA THR A 171 4.58 18.37 -2.26
C THR A 171 3.20 19.02 -2.23
N ASP A 172 3.07 20.20 -1.59
CA ASP A 172 1.79 20.89 -1.40
C ASP A 172 1.10 21.23 -2.72
N ALA A 173 1.85 21.74 -3.70
CA ALA A 173 1.30 22.12 -5.01
C ALA A 173 0.70 20.93 -5.77
N HIS A 174 1.28 19.74 -5.66
CA HIS A 174 0.74 18.52 -6.25
C HIS A 174 -0.42 17.97 -5.40
N TYR A 175 -0.31 18.00 -4.07
CA TYR A 175 -1.38 17.56 -3.17
C TYR A 175 -2.68 18.32 -3.40
N ALA A 176 -2.61 19.66 -3.58
CA ALA A 176 -3.75 20.50 -3.89
C ALA A 176 -4.44 20.17 -5.23
N LYS A 177 -3.69 19.62 -6.21
CA LYS A 177 -4.27 19.16 -7.48
C LYS A 177 -4.99 17.81 -7.37
N LEU A 178 -4.67 17.00 -6.35
CA LEU A 178 -5.24 15.67 -6.14
C LEU A 178 -6.43 15.68 -5.17
N HIS A 179 -6.56 16.71 -4.31
CA HIS A 179 -7.49 16.72 -3.20
C HIS A 179 -8.32 17.99 -3.15
N GLN A 180 -9.45 17.94 -2.45
CA GLN A 180 -10.30 19.09 -2.18
C GLN A 180 -9.60 20.08 -1.24
N GLU A 181 -9.98 21.36 -1.31
CA GLU A 181 -9.36 22.46 -0.55
C GLU A 181 -9.35 22.27 0.98
N SER A 182 -10.33 21.55 1.53
CA SER A 182 -10.42 21.29 2.97
C SER A 182 -9.38 20.28 3.48
N MET A 183 -8.62 19.63 2.58
CA MET A 183 -7.54 18.70 2.94
C MET A 183 -6.19 19.40 2.79
N SER A 184 -5.27 19.14 3.72
CA SER A 184 -3.91 19.67 3.66
C SER A 184 -2.86 18.60 3.81
N LEU A 185 -1.77 18.72 3.07
CA LEU A 185 -0.60 17.84 3.20
C LEU A 185 0.02 17.94 4.58
N ALA A 186 0.07 19.15 5.16
CA ALA A 186 0.60 19.36 6.51
C ALA A 186 -0.15 18.52 7.56
N ASN A 187 -1.50 18.49 7.51
CA ASN A 187 -2.30 17.64 8.41
C ASN A 187 -2.04 16.14 8.14
N ARG A 188 -1.94 15.74 6.86
CA ARG A 188 -1.63 14.35 6.49
C ARG A 188 -0.28 13.90 7.06
N LYS A 189 0.75 14.71 6.92
CA LYS A 189 2.09 14.45 7.50
C LYS A 189 2.04 14.42 9.03
N SER A 190 1.35 15.38 9.67
CA SER A 190 1.15 15.40 11.13
C SER A 190 0.48 14.12 11.65
N CYS A 191 -0.52 13.60 10.96
CA CYS A 191 -1.15 12.31 11.30
C CYS A 191 -0.13 11.15 11.28
N LEU A 192 0.74 11.08 10.28
CA LEU A 192 1.76 10.04 10.17
C LEU A 192 2.79 10.09 11.30
N PHE A 193 3.26 11.29 11.65
CA PHE A 193 4.17 11.46 12.79
C PHE A 193 3.48 11.15 14.12
N ALA A 194 2.21 11.55 14.30
CA ALA A 194 1.44 11.22 15.50
C ALA A 194 1.27 9.69 15.67
N LEU A 195 1.05 8.95 14.60
CA LEU A 195 0.99 7.48 14.63
C LEU A 195 2.34 6.88 15.05
N LYS A 196 3.46 7.43 14.54
CA LYS A 196 4.81 6.99 14.92
C LYS A 196 5.11 7.25 16.41
N GLU A 197 4.75 8.43 16.91
CA GLU A 197 4.92 8.78 18.33
C GLU A 197 4.11 7.89 19.28
N ILE A 198 2.94 7.39 18.83
CA ILE A 198 2.10 6.44 19.59
C ILE A 198 2.77 5.05 19.66
N GLY A 199 3.70 4.73 18.75
CA GLY A 199 4.34 3.42 18.65
C GLY A 199 3.66 2.45 17.68
N SER A 200 2.73 2.92 16.83
CA SER A 200 2.15 2.12 15.76
C SER A 200 3.21 1.77 14.72
N GLN A 201 3.14 0.57 14.13
CA GLN A 201 3.82 0.32 12.87
C GLN A 201 3.14 1.14 11.77
N VAL A 202 3.87 2.15 11.26
CA VAL A 202 3.31 3.14 10.32
C VAL A 202 3.51 2.71 8.89
N GLY A 203 2.41 2.71 8.14
CA GLY A 203 2.42 2.56 6.68
C GLY A 203 2.16 3.90 6.01
N ALA A 204 3.05 4.31 5.11
CA ALA A 204 2.91 5.49 4.25
C ALA A 204 2.91 5.07 2.77
N GLY A 205 2.97 6.03 1.86
CA GLY A 205 3.10 5.76 0.43
C GLY A 205 2.45 6.82 -0.46
N PHE A 206 2.62 6.63 -1.75
CA PHE A 206 2.17 7.57 -2.78
C PHE A 206 1.68 6.85 -4.03
N MET A 207 0.99 7.57 -4.92
CA MET A 207 0.61 7.07 -6.25
C MET A 207 1.75 7.31 -7.24
N VAL A 208 1.91 6.39 -8.19
CA VAL A 208 2.90 6.48 -9.27
C VAL A 208 2.21 6.81 -10.58
N GLY A 209 2.61 7.90 -11.22
CA GLY A 209 2.02 8.37 -12.47
C GLY A 209 0.66 9.03 -12.28
N SER A 210 0.38 9.60 -11.11
CA SER A 210 -0.85 10.37 -10.88
C SER A 210 -0.86 11.65 -11.72
N PRO A 211 -2.04 12.22 -12.04
CA PRO A 211 -2.13 13.47 -12.79
C PRO A 211 -1.21 14.56 -12.22
N TYR A 212 -0.51 15.26 -13.11
CA TYR A 212 0.43 16.35 -12.80
C TYR A 212 1.69 15.95 -12.00
N GLN A 213 1.94 14.67 -11.76
CA GLN A 213 3.14 14.21 -11.07
C GLN A 213 4.39 14.45 -11.91
N THR A 214 5.42 15.02 -11.31
CA THR A 214 6.74 15.22 -11.90
C THR A 214 7.79 14.35 -11.21
N THR A 215 8.99 14.26 -11.78
CA THR A 215 10.11 13.55 -11.15
C THR A 215 10.49 14.18 -9.80
N GLU A 216 10.43 15.51 -9.69
CA GLU A 216 10.73 16.23 -8.45
C GLU A 216 9.71 15.88 -7.35
N ASN A 217 8.44 15.65 -7.71
CA ASN A 217 7.45 15.16 -6.74
C ASN A 217 7.84 13.78 -6.22
N LEU A 218 8.28 12.86 -7.08
CA LEU A 218 8.72 11.52 -6.68
C LEU A 218 9.99 11.56 -5.82
N VAL A 219 10.94 12.45 -6.13
CA VAL A 219 12.12 12.69 -5.28
C VAL A 219 11.71 13.23 -3.91
N ALA A 220 10.78 14.18 -3.86
CA ALA A 220 10.25 14.70 -2.60
C ALA A 220 9.53 13.60 -1.78
N ASP A 221 8.82 12.69 -2.44
CA ASP A 221 8.20 11.52 -1.80
C ASP A 221 9.26 10.60 -1.16
N LEU A 222 10.37 10.34 -1.85
CA LEU A 222 11.48 9.56 -1.29
C LEU A 222 12.10 10.26 -0.08
N ARG A 223 12.33 11.58 -0.13
CA ARG A 223 12.85 12.36 1.00
C ARG A 223 11.92 12.34 2.21
N PHE A 224 10.63 12.55 1.98
CA PHE A 224 9.65 12.46 3.06
C PHE A 224 9.60 11.06 3.70
N LEU A 225 9.70 10.00 2.91
CA LEU A 225 9.78 8.65 3.45
C LEU A 225 11.06 8.42 4.25
N MET A 226 12.20 9.00 3.86
CA MET A 226 13.44 8.95 4.65
C MET A 226 13.31 9.69 5.99
N GLU A 227 12.62 10.84 6.01
CA GLU A 227 12.31 11.59 7.23
C GLU A 227 11.36 10.82 8.15
N LEU A 228 10.28 10.26 7.59
CA LEU A 228 9.27 9.53 8.35
C LEU A 228 9.79 8.18 8.85
N ASP A 229 10.66 7.50 8.09
CA ASP A 229 11.13 6.13 8.34
C ASP A 229 9.99 5.16 8.69
N PRO A 230 9.06 4.88 7.75
CA PRO A 230 7.89 4.06 8.00
C PRO A 230 8.23 2.57 8.05
N ASP A 231 7.33 1.76 8.62
CA ASP A 231 7.44 0.30 8.68
C ASP A 231 6.90 -0.40 7.42
N MET A 232 6.02 0.29 6.69
CA MET A 232 5.48 -0.17 5.41
C MET A 232 5.39 1.00 4.42
N ILE A 233 5.71 0.74 3.15
CA ILE A 233 5.54 1.73 2.07
C ILE A 233 4.67 1.11 0.98
N GLY A 234 3.45 1.63 0.84
CA GLY A 234 2.49 1.20 -0.17
C GLY A 234 2.47 2.13 -1.38
N ILE A 235 3.13 1.73 -2.46
CA ILE A 235 3.02 2.42 -3.76
C ILE A 235 2.31 1.54 -4.79
N GLY A 236 1.72 2.18 -5.77
CA GLY A 236 1.10 1.52 -6.91
C GLY A 236 0.81 2.51 -8.02
N PRO A 237 0.62 2.02 -9.25
CA PRO A 237 0.27 2.90 -10.36
C PRO A 237 -1.07 3.59 -10.09
N PHE A 238 -1.16 4.86 -10.48
CA PHE A 238 -2.45 5.51 -10.64
C PHE A 238 -3.23 4.73 -11.72
N ILE A 239 -4.48 4.48 -11.47
CA ILE A 239 -5.44 3.94 -12.45
C ILE A 239 -6.67 4.84 -12.37
N HIS A 240 -7.11 5.38 -13.49
CA HIS A 240 -8.27 6.25 -13.54
C HIS A 240 -9.56 5.52 -13.13
N HIS A 241 -10.58 6.28 -12.77
CA HIS A 241 -11.94 5.81 -12.60
C HIS A 241 -12.87 6.69 -13.41
N ALA A 242 -13.73 6.10 -14.21
CA ALA A 242 -14.62 6.79 -15.16
C ALA A 242 -15.51 7.89 -14.53
N ASP A 243 -15.86 7.71 -13.25
CA ASP A 243 -16.72 8.66 -12.52
C ASP A 243 -15.92 9.62 -11.61
N THR A 244 -14.69 9.97 -12.02
CA THR A 244 -13.84 10.92 -11.28
C THR A 244 -13.41 12.08 -12.17
N PRO A 245 -12.97 13.22 -11.60
CA PRO A 245 -12.37 14.30 -12.37
C PRO A 245 -11.17 13.88 -13.23
N PHE A 246 -10.51 12.78 -12.87
CA PHE A 246 -9.32 12.29 -13.57
C PHE A 246 -9.60 11.16 -14.57
N ALA A 247 -10.86 10.96 -14.96
CA ALA A 247 -11.26 9.91 -15.90
C ALA A 247 -10.53 9.93 -17.25
N ALA A 248 -10.11 11.10 -17.71
CA ALA A 248 -9.42 11.28 -18.99
C ALA A 248 -7.88 11.27 -18.89
N PHE A 249 -7.32 11.13 -17.69
CA PHE A 249 -5.87 11.06 -17.51
C PHE A 249 -5.34 9.65 -17.77
N PRO A 250 -4.13 9.53 -18.34
CA PRO A 250 -3.50 8.23 -18.56
C PRO A 250 -3.17 7.55 -17.23
N ASP A 251 -3.18 6.23 -17.24
CA ASP A 251 -2.74 5.43 -16.11
C ASP A 251 -1.24 5.53 -15.88
N GLY A 252 -0.80 5.33 -14.64
CA GLY A 252 0.58 5.15 -14.29
C GLY A 252 1.15 3.85 -14.89
N THR A 253 2.47 3.78 -15.06
CA THR A 253 3.11 2.66 -15.77
C THR A 253 3.63 1.57 -14.84
N LEU A 254 3.63 0.34 -15.33
CA LEU A 254 4.27 -0.80 -14.67
C LEU A 254 5.75 -0.51 -14.40
N PHE A 255 6.50 -0.09 -15.43
CA PHE A 255 7.96 0.08 -15.34
C PHE A 255 8.38 1.11 -14.31
N THR A 256 7.73 2.27 -14.29
CA THR A 256 8.02 3.31 -13.29
C THR A 256 7.70 2.81 -11.87
N THR A 257 6.60 2.06 -11.71
CA THR A 257 6.23 1.50 -10.41
C THR A 257 7.24 0.46 -9.93
N LEU A 258 7.69 -0.46 -10.81
CA LEU A 258 8.70 -1.47 -10.46
C LEU A 258 10.04 -0.83 -10.12
N ARG A 259 10.45 0.21 -10.86
CA ARG A 259 11.66 0.98 -10.60
C ARG A 259 11.62 1.63 -9.21
N LEU A 260 10.53 2.30 -8.88
CA LEU A 260 10.35 2.92 -7.56
C LEU A 260 10.27 1.89 -6.44
N LEU A 261 9.66 0.73 -6.64
CA LEU A 261 9.72 -0.38 -5.68
C LEU A 261 11.16 -0.82 -5.41
N SER A 262 11.97 -0.95 -6.48
CA SER A 262 13.37 -1.35 -6.34
C SER A 262 14.20 -0.27 -5.64
N ILE A 263 14.01 1.00 -5.97
CA ILE A 263 14.65 2.14 -5.29
C ILE A 263 14.28 2.12 -3.79
N LEU A 264 12.99 1.99 -3.48
CA LEU A 264 12.50 1.93 -2.10
C LEU A 264 13.10 0.75 -1.32
N ARG A 265 13.25 -0.43 -1.95
CA ARG A 265 13.89 -1.57 -1.30
C ARG A 265 15.35 -1.29 -1.01
N LEU A 266 16.06 -0.61 -1.88
CA LEU A 266 17.47 -0.25 -1.65
C LEU A 266 17.61 0.83 -0.56
N CYS A 267 16.71 1.82 -0.55
CA CYS A 267 16.69 2.85 0.51
C CYS A 267 16.30 2.28 1.89
N PHE A 268 15.34 1.36 1.92
CA PHE A 268 14.71 0.84 3.14
C PHE A 268 14.75 -0.70 3.15
N PRO A 269 15.89 -1.33 3.51
CA PRO A 269 16.04 -2.79 3.47
C PRO A 269 15.00 -3.57 4.29
N HIS A 270 14.54 -2.99 5.40
CA HIS A 270 13.65 -3.63 6.38
C HIS A 270 12.16 -3.32 6.16
N VAL A 271 11.83 -2.37 5.28
CA VAL A 271 10.43 -1.95 5.08
C VAL A 271 9.58 -3.06 4.46
N LEU A 272 8.31 -3.08 4.82
CA LEU A 272 7.33 -3.96 4.19
C LEU A 272 6.77 -3.28 2.93
N LEU A 273 6.96 -3.91 1.77
CA LEU A 273 6.53 -3.39 0.46
C LEU A 273 5.47 -4.31 -0.14
N PRO A 274 4.23 -3.84 -0.36
CA PRO A 274 3.21 -4.64 -1.02
C PRO A 274 3.38 -4.65 -2.55
N ALA A 275 3.25 -5.85 -3.16
CA ALA A 275 2.90 -6.00 -4.56
C ALA A 275 1.39 -5.78 -4.69
N THR A 276 0.99 -4.58 -5.05
CA THR A 276 -0.40 -4.11 -4.95
C THR A 276 -1.34 -4.76 -5.96
N THR A 277 -2.65 -4.71 -5.68
CA THR A 277 -3.69 -5.12 -6.64
C THR A 277 -3.64 -4.28 -7.92
N ALA A 278 -3.31 -3.00 -7.81
CA ALA A 278 -3.16 -2.10 -8.96
C ALA A 278 -2.06 -2.57 -9.94
N LEU A 279 -0.92 -3.08 -9.45
CA LEU A 279 0.08 -3.70 -10.33
C LEU A 279 -0.48 -4.89 -11.11
N GLY A 280 -1.26 -5.75 -10.44
CA GLY A 280 -1.93 -6.87 -11.09
C GLY A 280 -3.05 -6.45 -12.05
N THR A 281 -3.64 -5.27 -11.86
CA THR A 281 -4.67 -4.71 -12.74
C THR A 281 -4.06 -4.20 -14.05
N ILE A 282 -2.92 -3.49 -13.99
CA ILE A 282 -2.29 -2.94 -15.21
C ILE A 282 -1.49 -3.98 -15.99
N HIS A 283 -1.10 -5.10 -15.36
CA HIS A 283 -0.35 -6.15 -16.04
C HIS A 283 -0.62 -7.54 -15.43
N PRO A 284 -0.87 -8.58 -16.24
CA PRO A 284 -1.19 -9.93 -15.74
C PRO A 284 -0.16 -10.51 -14.76
N SER A 285 1.13 -10.24 -14.96
CA SER A 285 2.24 -10.66 -14.07
C SER A 285 2.72 -9.53 -13.15
N GLY A 286 1.95 -8.46 -12.98
CA GLY A 286 2.39 -7.27 -12.24
C GLY A 286 2.76 -7.54 -10.80
N ARG A 287 2.06 -8.45 -10.11
CA ARG A 287 2.38 -8.82 -8.73
C ARG A 287 3.70 -9.60 -8.63
N GLU A 288 3.93 -10.57 -9.52
CA GLU A 288 5.15 -11.35 -9.58
C GLU A 288 6.36 -10.48 -9.88
N LEU A 289 6.21 -9.56 -10.84
CA LEU A 289 7.25 -8.57 -11.15
C LEU A 289 7.49 -7.62 -9.96
N GLY A 290 6.43 -7.21 -9.26
CA GLY A 290 6.56 -6.43 -8.03
C GLY A 290 7.32 -7.16 -6.92
N LEU A 291 7.09 -8.47 -6.74
CA LEU A 291 7.86 -9.28 -5.80
C LEU A 291 9.35 -9.32 -6.18
N LYS A 292 9.67 -9.51 -7.46
CA LYS A 292 11.04 -9.47 -7.98
C LYS A 292 11.68 -8.08 -7.84
N ALA A 293 10.87 -7.03 -7.89
CA ALA A 293 11.32 -5.65 -7.67
C ALA A 293 11.49 -5.27 -6.18
N GLY A 294 11.47 -6.25 -5.27
CA GLY A 294 11.75 -6.05 -3.86
C GLY A 294 10.52 -6.04 -2.95
N ALA A 295 9.29 -6.22 -3.45
CA ALA A 295 8.10 -6.36 -2.61
C ALA A 295 8.12 -7.69 -1.85
N ASN A 296 7.47 -7.73 -0.67
CA ASN A 296 7.40 -8.90 0.20
C ASN A 296 6.04 -9.09 0.89
N VAL A 297 5.04 -8.32 0.49
CA VAL A 297 3.67 -8.39 1.03
C VAL A 297 2.68 -8.50 -0.11
N VAL A 298 1.61 -9.27 0.07
CA VAL A 298 0.43 -9.30 -0.80
C VAL A 298 -0.83 -9.18 0.04
N MET A 299 -1.86 -8.53 -0.51
CA MET A 299 -3.08 -8.18 0.22
C MET A 299 -4.32 -8.74 -0.49
N PRO A 300 -4.62 -10.05 -0.34
CA PRO A 300 -5.85 -10.63 -0.87
C PRO A 300 -7.09 -10.11 -0.16
N ASN A 301 -8.19 -9.99 -0.90
CA ASN A 301 -9.45 -9.47 -0.40
C ASN A 301 -10.26 -10.57 0.33
N LEU A 302 -10.60 -10.34 1.59
CA LEU A 302 -11.46 -11.20 2.41
C LEU A 302 -12.90 -10.69 2.52
N SER A 303 -13.21 -9.50 2.00
CA SER A 303 -14.56 -8.95 2.05
C SER A 303 -15.56 -9.89 1.36
N PRO A 304 -16.85 -9.89 1.73
CA PRO A 304 -17.86 -10.67 1.03
C PRO A 304 -17.89 -10.35 -0.46
N VAL A 305 -17.97 -11.38 -1.33
CA VAL A 305 -17.90 -11.22 -2.79
C VAL A 305 -18.92 -10.18 -3.30
N LYS A 306 -20.13 -10.16 -2.73
CA LYS A 306 -21.19 -9.21 -3.08
C LYS A 306 -20.81 -7.73 -2.91
N THR A 307 -19.92 -7.41 -1.97
CA THR A 307 -19.53 -6.02 -1.68
C THR A 307 -18.23 -5.60 -2.37
N ARG A 308 -17.40 -6.53 -2.83
CA ARG A 308 -16.11 -6.21 -3.47
C ARG A 308 -16.26 -5.31 -4.70
N LYS A 309 -17.29 -5.55 -5.53
CA LYS A 309 -17.59 -4.73 -6.71
C LYS A 309 -17.99 -3.30 -6.36
N LEU A 310 -18.51 -3.11 -5.16
CA LEU A 310 -18.93 -1.80 -4.66
C LEU A 310 -17.77 -0.97 -4.08
N TYR A 311 -16.59 -1.60 -3.87
CA TYR A 311 -15.37 -0.91 -3.41
C TYR A 311 -14.39 -0.71 -4.58
N ALA A 312 -14.84 0.00 -5.59
CA ALA A 312 -14.05 0.33 -6.78
C ALA A 312 -13.35 1.69 -6.58
N LEU A 313 -12.08 1.67 -6.19
CA LEU A 313 -11.25 2.89 -6.09
C LEU A 313 -10.83 3.39 -7.46
N TYR A 314 -10.70 2.48 -8.43
CA TYR A 314 -10.30 2.69 -9.82
C TYR A 314 -10.93 1.62 -10.71
N ASP A 315 -10.93 1.85 -12.02
CA ASP A 315 -11.55 0.94 -12.99
C ASP A 315 -10.76 -0.37 -13.17
N ASN A 316 -11.45 -1.40 -13.63
CA ASN A 316 -10.88 -2.72 -13.95
C ASN A 316 -10.16 -3.42 -12.77
N LYS A 317 -10.46 -3.05 -11.52
CA LYS A 317 -9.90 -3.69 -10.34
C LYS A 317 -10.09 -5.21 -10.40
N ILE A 318 -9.00 -5.96 -10.29
CA ILE A 318 -9.01 -7.44 -10.33
C ILE A 318 -9.42 -8.07 -8.98
N CYS A 319 -9.64 -9.39 -8.96
CA CYS A 319 -9.99 -10.18 -7.77
C CYS A 319 -11.36 -9.80 -7.16
N MET A 320 -12.36 -9.57 -8.00
CA MET A 320 -13.69 -9.11 -7.60
C MET A 320 -14.70 -10.25 -7.42
N GLY A 321 -14.43 -11.45 -7.96
CA GLY A 321 -15.41 -12.54 -8.03
C GLY A 321 -15.02 -13.84 -7.32
N ASP A 322 -13.73 -14.05 -7.03
CA ASP A 322 -13.25 -15.32 -6.49
C ASP A 322 -13.50 -15.44 -4.99
N GLU A 323 -13.86 -16.61 -4.51
CA GLU A 323 -13.90 -16.90 -3.08
C GLU A 323 -12.49 -16.80 -2.46
N ALA A 324 -12.44 -16.57 -1.12
CA ALA A 324 -11.17 -16.35 -0.44
C ALA A 324 -10.22 -17.54 -0.54
N ALA A 325 -10.75 -18.77 -0.52
CA ALA A 325 -9.95 -19.99 -0.64
C ALA A 325 -9.35 -20.16 -2.05
N GLU A 326 -10.13 -19.90 -3.10
CA GLU A 326 -9.68 -19.94 -4.50
C GLU A 326 -8.59 -18.90 -4.76
N CYS A 327 -8.82 -17.66 -4.27
CA CYS A 327 -7.85 -16.59 -4.33
C CYS A 327 -6.54 -16.95 -3.62
N ARG A 328 -6.62 -17.61 -2.45
CA ARG A 328 -5.45 -18.08 -1.69
C ARG A 328 -4.62 -19.09 -2.49
N ALA A 329 -5.24 -20.12 -3.03
CA ALA A 329 -4.56 -21.15 -3.82
C ALA A 329 -3.96 -20.61 -5.13
N CYS A 330 -4.68 -19.71 -5.82
CA CYS A 330 -4.16 -19.02 -7.00
C CYS A 330 -2.91 -18.20 -6.66
N LEU A 331 -2.95 -17.44 -5.56
CA LEU A 331 -1.86 -16.58 -5.13
C LEU A 331 -0.62 -17.38 -4.72
N GLU A 332 -0.79 -18.55 -4.08
CA GLU A 332 0.33 -19.44 -3.75
C GLU A 332 1.09 -19.89 -4.99
N ARG A 333 0.37 -20.35 -6.03
CA ARG A 333 0.99 -20.74 -7.28
C ARG A 333 1.73 -19.59 -7.95
N ARG A 334 1.15 -18.38 -7.94
CA ARG A 334 1.75 -17.18 -8.52
C ARG A 334 3.01 -16.75 -7.77
N VAL A 335 2.97 -16.74 -6.44
CA VAL A 335 4.13 -16.40 -5.60
C VAL A 335 5.24 -17.44 -5.78
N ALA A 336 4.89 -18.74 -5.84
CA ALA A 336 5.85 -19.81 -6.09
C ALA A 336 6.50 -19.71 -7.48
N SER A 337 5.72 -19.36 -8.53
CA SER A 337 6.26 -19.16 -9.89
C SER A 337 7.23 -17.97 -9.98
N ALA A 338 7.13 -17.02 -9.07
CA ALA A 338 8.07 -15.89 -8.96
C ALA A 338 9.35 -16.25 -8.15
N GLY A 339 9.41 -17.45 -7.55
CA GLY A 339 10.56 -17.92 -6.76
C GLY A 339 10.48 -17.54 -5.27
N TYR A 340 9.28 -17.39 -4.73
CA TYR A 340 9.03 -17.02 -3.32
C TYR A 340 8.03 -17.96 -2.66
N LYS A 341 7.86 -17.82 -1.34
CA LYS A 341 6.98 -18.66 -0.54
C LYS A 341 6.08 -17.81 0.36
N ILE A 342 4.79 -18.08 0.32
CA ILE A 342 3.85 -17.51 1.29
C ILE A 342 4.08 -18.18 2.66
N VAL A 343 4.15 -17.36 3.70
CA VAL A 343 4.34 -17.81 5.09
C VAL A 343 3.15 -17.43 5.95
N THR A 344 2.84 -18.30 6.92
CA THR A 344 1.84 -18.00 7.97
C THR A 344 2.56 -17.27 9.09
N ASP A 345 2.53 -15.96 9.05
CA ASP A 345 3.23 -15.05 9.96
C ASP A 345 2.48 -13.71 10.01
N VAL A 346 2.56 -13.00 11.11
CA VAL A 346 2.02 -11.63 11.23
C VAL A 346 2.75 -10.63 10.33
N GLY A 347 3.94 -10.97 9.85
CA GLY A 347 4.73 -10.13 8.95
C GLY A 347 5.08 -8.79 9.57
N ASN A 348 5.72 -8.79 10.73
CA ASN A 348 6.26 -7.56 11.32
C ASN A 348 7.50 -7.08 10.56
N VAL A 349 7.74 -5.78 10.59
CA VAL A 349 9.00 -5.20 10.12
C VAL A 349 10.15 -5.80 10.96
N ARG A 350 11.24 -6.19 10.30
CA ARG A 350 12.44 -6.73 10.93
C ARG A 350 13.48 -5.63 11.06
N ARG A 351 13.32 -4.74 12.03
CA ARG A 351 14.36 -3.77 12.38
C ARG A 351 15.43 -4.51 13.19
N THR A 352 16.68 -4.42 12.78
CA THR A 352 17.85 -4.94 13.52
C THR A 352 18.20 -4.00 14.66
#